data_481906bb4d63d873f2bf5a2f28c9424d
#
_entry.id   481906bb4d63d873f2bf5a2f28c9424d
#
_cell.length_a   1.000
_cell.length_b   1.000
_cell.length_c   1.000
_cell.angle_alpha   90.00
_cell.angle_beta   90.00
_cell.angle_gamma   90.00
#
_symmetry.space_group_name_H-M   'P 1'
#
loop_
_entity.id
_entity.type
_entity.pdbx_description
1 polymer ?
#
loop_
_entity_poly.entity_id
_entity_poly.type
_entity_poly.pdbx_seq_one_letter_code
_entity_poly.pdbx_strand_id
1 'polypeptide(L)'
;MKKYNVVIVGGGSHRNPDLMAMLASKKDVFPLKRVVLYDNEAERQEIMGQYGEILMREYYPELEEFIYTTDPDVAFKDVDFALMQIRAGRLPMREKDEKIPLVHGCVGQETCGAGGFAYGLRSVPAIIELVKQIRKHSPEAWILNYSNPAAIVAEATKRIFPDDYRILNICDMPIAIMDAYAKLLGCQRKDFEPRYFGLNHFGWFTHLYDKKTGADLMPSVREQLMAGEIFKKGSEDEHVREKSWVDTYNFMSTMVKDFPEYLPNTYLKYYLYPRHVVEESDPNYTRANEVM
;
A
#
# COMPACT_ATOMS: atom_id res chain seq x y z
N MET A 1 26.20 -15.01 -3.49
CA MET A 1 25.13 -14.42 -2.64
C MET A 1 23.99 -15.43 -2.58
N LYS A 2 23.27 -15.56 -1.44
CA LYS A 2 22.09 -16.43 -1.34
C LYS A 2 21.03 -15.91 -2.30
N LYS A 3 20.45 -16.79 -3.13
CA LYS A 3 19.27 -16.49 -3.96
C LYS A 3 18.01 -16.92 -3.23
N TYR A 4 16.91 -16.20 -3.44
CA TYR A 4 15.66 -16.37 -2.71
C TYR A 4 14.52 -16.90 -3.58
N ASN A 5 13.64 -17.67 -2.96
CA ASN A 5 12.36 -18.12 -3.53
C ASN A 5 11.26 -17.15 -3.06
N VAL A 6 10.57 -16.52 -4.01
CA VAL A 6 9.52 -15.53 -3.74
C VAL A 6 8.21 -16.00 -4.32
N VAL A 7 7.13 -15.89 -3.53
CA VAL A 7 5.76 -16.02 -4.04
C VAL A 7 5.05 -14.67 -3.97
N ILE A 8 4.38 -14.29 -5.06
CA ILE A 8 3.49 -13.15 -5.13
C ILE A 8 2.06 -13.67 -5.03
N VAL A 9 1.41 -13.40 -3.90
CA VAL A 9 0.03 -13.82 -3.60
C VAL A 9 -0.93 -12.70 -4.02
N GLY A 10 -1.83 -13.00 -4.92
CA GLY A 10 -2.56 -12.06 -5.77
C GLY A 10 -1.92 -11.98 -7.16
N GLY A 11 -1.51 -13.13 -7.68
CA GLY A 11 -0.78 -13.29 -8.94
C GLY A 11 -1.51 -12.78 -10.17
N GLY A 12 -2.86 -12.73 -10.14
CA GLY A 12 -3.70 -12.15 -11.19
C GLY A 12 -3.85 -10.62 -11.13
N SER A 13 -3.11 -9.92 -10.29
CA SER A 13 -3.20 -8.45 -10.15
C SER A 13 -2.54 -7.73 -11.33
N HIS A 14 -3.21 -6.69 -11.86
CA HIS A 14 -2.66 -5.79 -12.87
C HIS A 14 -1.45 -4.95 -12.38
N ARG A 15 -1.13 -4.98 -11.08
CA ARG A 15 0.07 -4.36 -10.50
C ARG A 15 1.31 -5.25 -10.53
N ASN A 16 1.15 -6.51 -10.89
CA ASN A 16 2.27 -7.45 -10.93
C ASN A 16 3.35 -7.09 -11.96
N PRO A 17 3.05 -6.51 -13.13
CA PRO A 17 4.08 -6.05 -14.04
C PRO A 17 5.10 -5.11 -13.39
N ASP A 18 4.63 -4.09 -12.66
CA ASP A 18 5.50 -3.14 -11.97
C ASP A 18 6.31 -3.80 -10.86
N LEU A 19 5.66 -4.69 -10.09
CA LEU A 19 6.33 -5.43 -9.01
C LEU A 19 7.42 -6.35 -9.56
N MET A 20 7.15 -7.09 -10.63
CA MET A 20 8.13 -7.96 -11.27
C MET A 20 9.29 -7.17 -11.90
N ALA A 21 9.00 -6.06 -12.58
CA ALA A 21 10.00 -5.17 -13.13
C ALA A 21 10.91 -4.59 -12.01
N MET A 22 10.31 -4.19 -10.90
CA MET A 22 11.05 -3.72 -9.73
C MET A 22 11.94 -4.81 -9.15
N LEU A 23 11.43 -6.05 -8.98
CA LEU A 23 12.23 -7.19 -8.51
C LEU A 23 13.40 -7.48 -9.46
N ALA A 24 13.19 -7.48 -10.76
CA ALA A 24 14.24 -7.65 -11.76
C ALA A 24 15.29 -6.53 -11.68
N SER A 25 14.88 -5.27 -11.46
CA SER A 25 15.80 -4.13 -11.31
C SER A 25 16.67 -4.19 -10.06
N LYS A 26 16.30 -5.01 -9.06
CA LYS A 26 17.00 -5.15 -7.78
C LYS A 26 17.79 -6.44 -7.64
N LYS A 27 18.00 -7.18 -8.73
CA LYS A 27 18.67 -8.49 -8.73
C LYS A 27 20.05 -8.51 -8.08
N ASP A 28 20.78 -7.39 -8.11
CA ASP A 28 22.12 -7.30 -7.52
C ASP A 28 22.09 -7.24 -5.97
N VAL A 29 20.99 -6.75 -5.38
CA VAL A 29 20.84 -6.63 -3.92
C VAL A 29 19.85 -7.63 -3.34
N PHE A 30 18.93 -8.12 -4.16
CA PHE A 30 17.92 -9.11 -3.80
C PHE A 30 17.82 -10.18 -4.91
N PRO A 31 18.83 -11.04 -5.03
CA PRO A 31 18.87 -12.03 -6.09
C PRO A 31 17.83 -13.14 -5.87
N LEU A 32 17.08 -13.44 -6.93
CA LEU A 32 16.04 -14.44 -6.93
C LEU A 32 16.50 -15.74 -7.60
N LYS A 33 16.05 -16.85 -7.04
CA LYS A 33 16.15 -18.17 -7.62
C LYS A 33 14.85 -18.57 -8.32
N ARG A 34 13.72 -18.37 -7.60
CA ARG A 34 12.39 -18.77 -8.04
C ARG A 34 11.40 -17.66 -7.78
N VAL A 35 10.53 -17.39 -8.74
CA VAL A 35 9.37 -16.48 -8.59
C VAL A 35 8.11 -17.27 -8.92
N VAL A 36 7.13 -17.22 -8.02
CA VAL A 36 5.82 -17.84 -8.20
C VAL A 36 4.73 -16.77 -8.15
N LEU A 37 3.85 -16.75 -9.13
CA LEU A 37 2.59 -16.02 -9.05
C LEU A 37 1.49 -16.99 -8.58
N TYR A 38 0.80 -16.64 -7.51
CA TYR A 38 -0.33 -17.41 -7.00
C TYR A 38 -1.61 -16.57 -6.97
N ASP A 39 -2.67 -17.06 -7.56
CA ASP A 39 -4.02 -16.50 -7.46
C ASP A 39 -5.05 -17.63 -7.43
N ASN A 40 -6.21 -17.41 -6.83
CA ASN A 40 -7.32 -18.34 -6.85
C ASN A 40 -8.24 -18.17 -8.06
N GLU A 41 -7.98 -17.20 -8.94
CA GLU A 41 -8.73 -16.86 -10.14
C GLU A 41 -7.96 -17.31 -11.38
N ALA A 42 -8.25 -18.50 -11.87
CA ALA A 42 -7.49 -19.16 -12.94
C ALA A 42 -7.32 -18.30 -14.22
N GLU A 43 -8.38 -17.67 -14.70
CA GLU A 43 -8.33 -16.86 -15.93
C GLU A 43 -7.38 -15.66 -15.79
N ARG A 44 -7.49 -14.93 -14.69
CA ARG A 44 -6.61 -13.77 -14.43
C ARG A 44 -5.17 -14.20 -14.18
N GLN A 45 -5.00 -15.30 -13.47
CA GLN A 45 -3.70 -15.90 -13.19
C GLN A 45 -2.99 -16.30 -14.48
N GLU A 46 -3.69 -16.91 -15.43
CA GLU A 46 -3.16 -17.30 -16.73
C GLU A 46 -2.64 -16.08 -17.52
N ILE A 47 -3.46 -15.04 -17.64
CA ILE A 47 -3.08 -13.81 -18.37
C ILE A 47 -1.83 -13.16 -17.75
N MET A 48 -1.83 -12.97 -16.43
CA MET A 48 -0.70 -12.36 -15.73
C MET A 48 0.53 -13.27 -15.69
N GLY A 49 0.32 -14.58 -15.65
CA GLY A 49 1.37 -15.58 -15.71
C GLY A 49 2.13 -15.53 -17.02
N GLN A 50 1.43 -15.56 -18.15
CA GLN A 50 2.04 -15.46 -19.49
C GLN A 50 2.78 -14.13 -19.67
N TYR A 51 2.20 -13.02 -19.22
CA TYR A 51 2.87 -11.71 -19.24
C TYR A 51 4.14 -11.73 -18.39
N GLY A 52 4.06 -12.26 -17.17
CA GLY A 52 5.18 -12.36 -16.25
C GLY A 52 6.32 -13.22 -16.77
N GLU A 53 6.00 -14.33 -17.45
CA GLU A 53 7.00 -15.19 -18.07
C GLU A 53 7.81 -14.45 -19.15
N ILE A 54 7.13 -13.66 -19.99
CA ILE A 54 7.79 -12.83 -21.00
C ILE A 54 8.69 -11.79 -20.33
N LEU A 55 8.16 -11.04 -19.35
CA LEU A 55 8.87 -9.99 -18.63
C LEU A 55 10.10 -10.55 -17.91
N MET A 56 9.95 -11.63 -17.16
CA MET A 56 11.07 -12.20 -16.40
C MET A 56 12.13 -12.80 -17.31
N ARG A 57 11.76 -13.41 -18.42
CA ARG A 57 12.71 -13.88 -19.41
C ARG A 57 13.54 -12.76 -20.04
N GLU A 58 12.93 -11.60 -20.25
CA GLU A 58 13.60 -10.43 -20.86
C GLU A 58 14.49 -9.68 -19.86
N TYR A 59 13.97 -9.39 -18.66
CA TYR A 59 14.64 -8.50 -17.69
C TYR A 59 15.40 -9.24 -16.60
N TYR A 60 15.15 -10.56 -16.43
CA TYR A 60 15.82 -11.39 -15.44
C TYR A 60 16.20 -12.78 -16.03
N PRO A 61 17.00 -12.84 -17.10
CA PRO A 61 17.31 -14.10 -17.77
C PRO A 61 18.05 -15.11 -16.87
N GLU A 62 18.65 -14.66 -15.75
CA GLU A 62 19.33 -15.52 -14.77
C GLU A 62 18.36 -16.16 -13.75
N LEU A 63 17.07 -15.86 -13.78
CA LEU A 63 16.07 -16.50 -12.94
C LEU A 63 15.98 -18.00 -13.28
N GLU A 64 16.11 -18.85 -12.26
CA GLU A 64 16.14 -20.30 -12.49
C GLU A 64 14.75 -20.86 -12.77
N GLU A 65 13.70 -20.27 -12.14
CA GLU A 65 12.33 -20.77 -12.26
C GLU A 65 11.32 -19.65 -12.13
N PHE A 66 10.38 -19.59 -13.07
CA PHE A 66 9.18 -18.77 -13.02
C PHE A 66 7.95 -19.64 -13.15
N ILE A 67 7.03 -19.58 -12.19
CA ILE A 67 5.80 -20.38 -12.14
C ILE A 67 4.60 -19.45 -11.93
N TYR A 68 3.48 -19.79 -12.54
CA TYR A 68 2.17 -19.24 -12.16
C TYR A 68 1.17 -20.38 -11.97
N THR A 69 0.42 -20.33 -10.88
CA THR A 69 -0.43 -21.46 -10.47
C THR A 69 -1.57 -21.02 -9.57
N THR A 70 -2.66 -21.81 -9.58
CA THR A 70 -3.75 -21.72 -8.61
C THR A 70 -3.65 -22.77 -7.50
N ASP A 71 -2.64 -23.63 -7.57
CA ASP A 71 -2.41 -24.68 -6.57
C ASP A 71 -1.51 -24.17 -5.42
N PRO A 72 -2.04 -24.08 -4.18
CA PRO A 72 -1.28 -23.60 -3.03
C PRO A 72 -0.12 -24.55 -2.65
N ASP A 73 -0.27 -25.87 -2.90
CA ASP A 73 0.78 -26.85 -2.57
C ASP A 73 2.03 -26.65 -3.47
N VAL A 74 1.84 -26.18 -4.69
CA VAL A 74 2.91 -25.79 -5.60
C VAL A 74 3.44 -24.39 -5.26
N ALA A 75 2.53 -23.45 -5.04
CA ALA A 75 2.89 -22.03 -4.86
C ALA A 75 3.72 -21.78 -3.62
N PHE A 76 3.33 -22.38 -2.49
CA PHE A 76 3.91 -22.07 -1.19
C PHE A 76 5.05 -22.98 -0.77
N LYS A 77 5.45 -23.92 -1.62
CA LYS A 77 6.56 -24.84 -1.33
C LYS A 77 7.91 -24.12 -1.37
N ASP A 78 8.71 -24.29 -0.32
CA ASP A 78 10.10 -23.81 -0.21
C ASP A 78 10.25 -22.30 -0.45
N VAL A 79 9.32 -21.48 0.07
CA VAL A 79 9.30 -20.03 -0.08
C VAL A 79 10.14 -19.36 1.02
N ASP A 80 11.02 -18.42 0.64
CA ASP A 80 11.71 -17.53 1.59
C ASP A 80 10.86 -16.27 1.89
N PHE A 81 10.16 -15.71 0.88
CA PHE A 81 9.34 -14.50 1.02
C PHE A 81 8.00 -14.64 0.29
N ALA A 82 6.92 -14.36 1.00
CA ALA A 82 5.58 -14.23 0.43
C ALA A 82 5.16 -12.75 0.39
N LEU A 83 4.98 -12.22 -0.82
CA LEU A 83 4.50 -10.85 -1.05
C LEU A 83 2.99 -10.91 -1.27
N MET A 84 2.20 -10.53 -0.29
CA MET A 84 0.74 -10.65 -0.33
C MET A 84 0.09 -9.33 -0.71
N GLN A 85 -0.74 -9.33 -1.77
CA GLN A 85 -1.46 -8.15 -2.26
C GLN A 85 -2.84 -8.52 -2.79
N ILE A 86 -3.65 -9.18 -1.97
CA ILE A 86 -4.99 -9.58 -2.34
C ILE A 86 -6.03 -8.49 -2.05
N ARG A 87 -7.14 -8.55 -2.77
CA ARG A 87 -8.33 -7.73 -2.52
C ARG A 87 -9.57 -8.62 -2.45
N ALA A 88 -10.02 -8.93 -1.23
CA ALA A 88 -11.24 -9.69 -1.01
C ALA A 88 -12.47 -8.90 -1.51
N GLY A 89 -13.19 -9.48 -2.48
CA GLY A 89 -14.36 -8.87 -3.13
C GLY A 89 -14.05 -7.95 -4.31
N ARG A 90 -12.76 -7.73 -4.65
CA ARG A 90 -12.32 -6.92 -5.81
C ARG A 90 -12.86 -5.48 -5.80
N LEU A 91 -12.76 -4.77 -6.94
CA LEU A 91 -13.22 -3.39 -7.10
C LEU A 91 -14.73 -3.21 -6.95
N PRO A 92 -15.62 -4.13 -7.43
CA PRO A 92 -17.06 -3.96 -7.21
C PRO A 92 -17.49 -3.92 -5.74
N MET A 93 -16.80 -4.66 -4.85
CA MET A 93 -17.09 -4.56 -3.42
C MET A 93 -16.49 -3.30 -2.81
N ARG A 94 -15.32 -2.83 -3.27
CA ARG A 94 -14.76 -1.55 -2.88
C ARG A 94 -15.72 -0.40 -3.19
N GLU A 95 -16.31 -0.39 -4.38
CA GLU A 95 -17.31 0.62 -4.75
C GLU A 95 -18.49 0.66 -3.76
N LYS A 96 -19.00 -0.50 -3.35
CA LYS A 96 -20.05 -0.61 -2.32
C LYS A 96 -19.58 -0.13 -0.96
N ASP A 97 -18.37 -0.47 -0.55
CA ASP A 97 -17.78 -0.04 0.71
C ASP A 97 -17.62 1.49 0.79
N GLU A 98 -17.36 2.14 -0.35
CA GLU A 98 -17.25 3.59 -0.43
C GLU A 98 -18.62 4.27 -0.53
N LYS A 99 -19.54 3.78 -1.38
CA LYS A 99 -20.82 4.44 -1.66
C LYS A 99 -21.87 4.25 -0.57
N ILE A 100 -22.01 3.03 -0.03
CA ILE A 100 -23.06 2.75 0.96
C ILE A 100 -22.94 3.63 2.21
N PRO A 101 -21.78 3.77 2.86
CA PRO A 101 -21.66 4.66 4.01
C PRO A 101 -21.98 6.12 3.70
N LEU A 102 -21.57 6.62 2.53
CA LEU A 102 -21.83 8.01 2.13
C LEU A 102 -23.33 8.31 2.04
N VAL A 103 -24.13 7.39 1.49
CA VAL A 103 -25.61 7.56 1.43
C VAL A 103 -26.23 7.68 2.84
N HIS A 104 -25.55 7.15 3.86
CA HIS A 104 -25.98 7.22 5.26
C HIS A 104 -25.26 8.32 6.07
N GLY A 105 -24.59 9.26 5.40
CA GLY A 105 -23.88 10.35 6.06
C GLY A 105 -22.64 9.90 6.86
N CYS A 106 -22.06 8.76 6.50
CA CYS A 106 -20.86 8.22 7.11
C CYS A 106 -19.69 8.22 6.12
N VAL A 107 -18.46 8.27 6.64
CA VAL A 107 -17.26 8.19 5.81
C VAL A 107 -17.24 6.88 5.02
N GLY A 108 -17.26 7.00 3.69
CA GLY A 108 -17.11 5.92 2.72
C GLY A 108 -15.71 5.94 2.10
N GLN A 109 -14.80 5.19 2.67
CA GLN A 109 -13.42 5.09 2.21
C GLN A 109 -12.93 3.64 2.32
N GLU A 110 -12.02 3.25 1.42
CA GLU A 110 -11.53 1.87 1.29
C GLU A 110 -11.06 1.25 2.62
N THR A 111 -10.35 2.02 3.45
CA THR A 111 -9.65 1.50 4.64
C THR A 111 -10.07 2.18 5.94
N CYS A 112 -10.86 3.25 5.86
CA CYS A 112 -11.30 4.04 7.01
C CYS A 112 -12.82 4.05 7.14
N GLY A 113 -13.31 4.28 8.36
CA GLY A 113 -14.74 4.37 8.64
C GLY A 113 -15.50 3.06 8.40
N ALA A 114 -16.80 3.16 8.11
CA ALA A 114 -17.68 2.02 7.91
C ALA A 114 -17.29 1.17 6.70
N GLY A 115 -16.80 1.79 5.61
CA GLY A 115 -16.30 1.10 4.44
C GLY A 115 -15.06 0.25 4.75
N GLY A 116 -14.09 0.83 5.45
CA GLY A 116 -12.89 0.12 5.90
C GLY A 116 -13.22 -1.06 6.83
N PHE A 117 -14.21 -0.90 7.70
CA PHE A 117 -14.68 -1.98 8.55
C PHE A 117 -15.27 -3.15 7.74
N ALA A 118 -16.16 -2.86 6.78
CA ALA A 118 -16.77 -3.88 5.91
C ALA A 118 -15.71 -4.61 5.08
N TYR A 119 -14.73 -3.87 4.54
CA TYR A 119 -13.61 -4.47 3.81
C TYR A 119 -12.75 -5.34 4.74
N GLY A 120 -12.48 -4.90 5.97
CA GLY A 120 -11.74 -5.67 6.97
C GLY A 120 -12.40 -7.01 7.29
N LEU A 121 -13.72 -7.03 7.49
CA LEU A 121 -14.48 -8.26 7.73
C LEU A 121 -14.32 -9.29 6.60
N ARG A 122 -14.15 -8.85 5.37
CA ARG A 122 -13.90 -9.74 4.22
C ARG A 122 -12.43 -10.12 4.07
N SER A 123 -11.52 -9.19 4.35
CA SER A 123 -10.08 -9.40 4.14
C SER A 123 -9.48 -10.34 5.18
N VAL A 124 -9.86 -10.19 6.45
CA VAL A 124 -9.28 -10.95 7.56
C VAL A 124 -9.36 -12.47 7.35
N PRO A 125 -10.53 -13.09 7.07
CA PRO A 125 -10.59 -14.53 6.86
C PRO A 125 -9.70 -15.01 5.71
N ALA A 126 -9.68 -14.28 4.59
CA ALA A 126 -8.88 -14.63 3.42
C ALA A 126 -7.37 -14.56 3.72
N ILE A 127 -6.91 -13.51 4.41
CA ILE A 127 -5.50 -13.36 4.79
C ILE A 127 -5.08 -14.44 5.78
N ILE A 128 -5.90 -14.72 6.80
CA ILE A 128 -5.59 -15.75 7.81
C ILE A 128 -5.45 -17.12 7.17
N GLU A 129 -6.32 -17.46 6.21
CA GLU A 129 -6.24 -18.73 5.50
C GLU A 129 -4.95 -18.82 4.66
N LEU A 130 -4.59 -17.77 3.94
CA LEU A 130 -3.34 -17.71 3.18
C LEU A 130 -2.11 -17.83 4.10
N VAL A 131 -2.10 -17.17 5.23
CA VAL A 131 -1.00 -17.31 6.21
C VAL A 131 -0.88 -18.75 6.69
N LYS A 132 -1.99 -19.44 7.00
CA LYS A 132 -1.98 -20.87 7.39
C LYS A 132 -1.41 -21.74 6.28
N GLN A 133 -1.81 -21.51 5.02
CA GLN A 133 -1.30 -22.27 3.88
C GLN A 133 0.21 -22.03 3.68
N ILE A 134 0.66 -20.79 3.76
CA ILE A 134 2.09 -20.48 3.66
C ILE A 134 2.86 -21.18 4.80
N ARG A 135 2.39 -21.11 6.04
CA ARG A 135 3.05 -21.75 7.19
C ARG A 135 3.07 -23.27 7.12
N LYS A 136 2.05 -23.88 6.52
CA LYS A 136 2.01 -25.33 6.27
C LYS A 136 3.16 -25.80 5.39
N HIS A 137 3.52 -25.03 4.35
CA HIS A 137 4.49 -25.43 3.34
C HIS A 137 5.86 -24.77 3.52
N SER A 138 5.90 -23.59 4.13
CA SER A 138 7.11 -22.79 4.35
C SER A 138 7.03 -22.09 5.71
N PRO A 139 7.23 -22.83 6.82
CA PRO A 139 7.05 -22.30 8.18
C PRO A 139 7.97 -21.12 8.50
N GLU A 140 9.13 -21.03 7.86
CA GLU A 140 10.14 -20.01 8.09
C GLU A 140 10.05 -18.81 7.13
N ALA A 141 9.09 -18.81 6.18
CA ALA A 141 8.94 -17.73 5.20
C ALA A 141 8.62 -16.40 5.87
N TRP A 142 9.22 -15.32 5.37
CA TRP A 142 8.76 -13.96 5.69
C TRP A 142 7.51 -13.65 4.88
N ILE A 143 6.47 -13.17 5.55
CA ILE A 143 5.23 -12.74 4.93
C ILE A 143 5.16 -11.21 4.98
N LEU A 144 5.22 -10.59 3.80
CA LEU A 144 5.09 -9.15 3.62
C LEU A 144 3.69 -8.88 3.09
N ASN A 145 2.77 -8.56 4.01
CA ASN A 145 1.38 -8.31 3.63
C ASN A 145 1.15 -6.83 3.31
N TYR A 146 0.79 -6.56 2.06
CA TYR A 146 0.41 -5.25 1.53
C TYR A 146 -1.11 -5.14 1.29
N SER A 147 -1.88 -6.17 1.70
CA SER A 147 -3.33 -6.18 1.57
C SER A 147 -4.00 -5.28 2.61
N ASN A 148 -5.06 -4.62 2.19
CA ASN A 148 -5.81 -3.69 3.02
C ASN A 148 -7.07 -4.33 3.66
N PRO A 149 -7.62 -3.71 4.72
CA PRO A 149 -7.10 -2.57 5.50
C PRO A 149 -5.94 -2.99 6.41
N ALA A 150 -4.75 -2.43 6.18
CA ALA A 150 -3.52 -2.92 6.82
C ALA A 150 -3.59 -2.94 8.35
N ALA A 151 -4.16 -1.91 9.00
CA ALA A 151 -4.30 -1.86 10.47
C ALA A 151 -5.20 -2.99 11.01
N ILE A 152 -6.34 -3.27 10.36
CA ILE A 152 -7.28 -4.32 10.77
C ILE A 152 -6.64 -5.70 10.59
N VAL A 153 -5.99 -5.90 9.44
CA VAL A 153 -5.29 -7.16 9.15
C VAL A 153 -4.11 -7.37 10.09
N ALA A 154 -3.35 -6.31 10.40
CA ALA A 154 -2.23 -6.38 11.34
C ALA A 154 -2.70 -6.83 12.74
N GLU A 155 -3.77 -6.24 13.26
CA GLU A 155 -4.33 -6.65 14.56
C GLU A 155 -4.85 -8.09 14.54
N ALA A 156 -5.54 -8.49 13.46
CA ALA A 156 -6.05 -9.85 13.32
C ALA A 156 -4.92 -10.90 13.25
N THR A 157 -3.89 -10.65 12.44
CA THR A 157 -2.74 -11.55 12.31
C THR A 157 -1.97 -11.67 13.62
N LYS A 158 -1.77 -10.56 14.34
CA LYS A 158 -1.13 -10.54 15.65
C LYS A 158 -1.91 -11.34 16.70
N ARG A 159 -3.24 -11.27 16.69
CA ARG A 159 -4.08 -12.04 17.64
C ARG A 159 -4.10 -13.54 17.36
N ILE A 160 -4.07 -13.93 16.09
CA ILE A 160 -4.18 -15.34 15.68
C ILE A 160 -2.81 -16.02 15.67
N PHE A 161 -1.75 -15.27 15.35
CA PHE A 161 -0.37 -15.75 15.30
C PHE A 161 0.54 -14.88 16.20
N PRO A 162 0.32 -14.85 17.52
CA PRO A 162 0.98 -13.89 18.42
C PRO A 162 2.50 -14.01 18.46
N ASP A 163 3.02 -15.21 18.22
CA ASP A 163 4.46 -15.51 18.27
C ASP A 163 5.13 -15.49 16.90
N ASP A 164 4.36 -15.23 15.83
CA ASP A 164 4.89 -15.20 14.47
C ASP A 164 5.39 -13.79 14.09
N TYR A 165 6.63 -13.50 14.42
CA TYR A 165 7.30 -12.24 14.12
C TYR A 165 7.69 -12.05 12.64
N ARG A 166 7.50 -13.09 11.80
CA ARG A 166 7.78 -13.05 10.37
C ARG A 166 6.58 -12.61 9.52
N ILE A 167 5.49 -12.17 10.15
CA ILE A 167 4.36 -11.54 9.46
C ILE A 167 4.48 -10.02 9.61
N LEU A 168 4.80 -9.34 8.50
CA LEU A 168 4.91 -7.88 8.45
C LEU A 168 3.76 -7.32 7.62
N ASN A 169 2.96 -6.43 8.24
CA ASN A 169 1.93 -5.69 7.54
C ASN A 169 2.51 -4.32 7.16
N ILE A 170 2.56 -4.02 5.88
CA ILE A 170 3.27 -2.87 5.31
C ILE A 170 2.30 -1.94 4.57
N CYS A 171 2.65 -0.66 4.49
CA CYS A 171 1.95 0.38 3.74
C CYS A 171 2.95 1.37 3.17
N ASP A 172 2.69 1.84 1.95
CA ASP A 172 3.52 2.84 1.27
C ASP A 172 3.20 4.29 1.65
N MET A 173 2.09 4.54 2.32
CA MET A 173 1.61 5.90 2.60
C MET A 173 2.65 6.81 3.27
N PRO A 174 3.36 6.41 4.35
CA PRO A 174 4.40 7.25 4.92
C PRO A 174 5.53 7.57 3.94
N ILE A 175 5.87 6.61 3.08
CA ILE A 175 6.90 6.78 2.04
C ILE A 175 6.44 7.78 0.99
N ALA A 176 5.21 7.66 0.49
CA ALA A 176 4.63 8.58 -0.49
C ALA A 176 4.53 10.02 0.06
N ILE A 177 4.19 10.18 1.33
CA ILE A 177 4.18 11.50 1.99
C ILE A 177 5.59 12.08 2.08
N MET A 178 6.58 11.27 2.45
CA MET A 178 7.97 11.71 2.50
C MET A 178 8.52 12.08 1.11
N ASP A 179 8.11 11.40 0.05
CA ASP A 179 8.47 11.77 -1.33
C ASP A 179 7.85 13.13 -1.72
N ALA A 180 6.60 13.39 -1.30
CA ALA A 180 5.98 14.72 -1.49
C ALA A 180 6.74 15.82 -0.72
N TYR A 181 7.16 15.57 0.52
CA TYR A 181 7.97 16.51 1.27
C TYR A 181 9.36 16.74 0.66
N ALA A 182 10.00 15.68 0.17
CA ALA A 182 11.28 15.79 -0.54
C ALA A 182 11.14 16.69 -1.78
N LYS A 183 10.05 16.55 -2.54
CA LYS A 183 9.75 17.41 -3.68
C LYS A 183 9.58 18.87 -3.28
N LEU A 184 8.83 19.16 -2.21
CA LEU A 184 8.71 20.53 -1.66
C LEU A 184 10.06 21.11 -1.26
N LEU A 185 10.93 20.32 -0.65
CA LEU A 185 12.24 20.75 -0.18
C LEU A 185 13.31 20.80 -1.28
N GLY A 186 13.02 20.33 -2.50
CA GLY A 186 13.99 20.23 -3.59
C GLY A 186 15.13 19.24 -3.31
N CYS A 187 14.86 18.18 -2.55
CA CYS A 187 15.83 17.15 -2.16
C CYS A 187 15.29 15.74 -2.47
N GLN A 188 16.01 14.70 -2.06
CA GLN A 188 15.57 13.31 -2.17
C GLN A 188 15.13 12.79 -0.80
N ARG A 189 14.13 11.89 -0.76
CA ARG A 189 13.65 11.27 0.47
C ARG A 189 14.78 10.63 1.32
N LYS A 190 15.81 10.08 0.68
CA LYS A 190 16.96 9.50 1.37
C LYS A 190 17.84 10.51 2.13
N ASP A 191 17.70 11.81 1.84
CA ASP A 191 18.53 12.87 2.41
C ASP A 191 18.08 13.30 3.82
N PHE A 192 16.86 12.91 4.24
CA PHE A 192 16.37 13.17 5.58
C PHE A 192 15.88 11.91 6.31
N GLU A 193 15.80 12.00 7.63
CA GLU A 193 15.29 10.96 8.52
C GLU A 193 14.06 11.46 9.27
N PRO A 194 12.89 10.79 9.11
CA PRO A 194 11.68 11.19 9.81
C PRO A 194 11.64 10.69 11.25
N ARG A 195 10.98 11.44 12.13
CA ARG A 195 10.41 10.94 13.37
C ARG A 195 8.89 10.88 13.19
N TYR A 196 8.36 9.66 13.24
CA TYR A 196 6.96 9.38 12.96
C TYR A 196 6.36 8.51 14.06
N PHE A 197 5.14 8.82 14.48
CA PHE A 197 4.40 8.00 15.45
C PHE A 197 2.93 7.84 15.04
N GLY A 198 2.26 6.87 15.64
CA GLY A 198 0.85 6.57 15.43
C GLY A 198 0.61 5.21 14.81
N LEU A 199 -0.62 5.01 14.31
CA LEU A 199 -1.06 3.78 13.66
C LEU A 199 -1.03 3.95 12.13
N ASN A 200 -1.18 2.84 11.40
CA ASN A 200 -1.38 2.91 9.95
C ASN A 200 -2.57 3.81 9.62
N HIS A 201 -2.40 4.74 8.70
CA HIS A 201 -3.36 5.78 8.29
C HIS A 201 -3.76 6.78 9.41
N PHE A 202 -3.22 6.64 10.61
CA PHE A 202 -3.45 7.53 11.73
C PHE A 202 -2.13 7.89 12.42
N GLY A 203 -1.29 8.64 11.74
CA GLY A 203 0.05 8.95 12.22
C GLY A 203 0.49 10.38 11.90
N TRP A 204 1.59 10.78 12.56
CA TRP A 204 2.11 12.13 12.57
C TRP A 204 3.62 12.12 12.47
N PHE A 205 4.18 13.05 11.70
CA PHE A 205 5.60 13.36 11.74
C PHE A 205 5.85 14.44 12.77
N THR A 206 6.84 14.22 13.64
CA THR A 206 7.29 15.19 14.66
C THR A 206 8.53 15.92 14.25
N HIS A 207 9.39 15.30 13.43
CA HIS A 207 10.62 15.89 12.92
C HIS A 207 10.99 15.27 11.57
N LEU A 208 11.75 16.04 10.80
CA LEU A 208 12.38 15.60 9.55
C LEU A 208 13.83 16.06 9.58
N TYR A 209 14.75 15.23 10.06
CA TYR A 209 16.15 15.62 10.20
C TYR A 209 16.92 15.45 8.90
N ASP A 210 17.54 16.53 8.40
CA ASP A 210 18.52 16.45 7.34
C ASP A 210 19.72 15.61 7.82
N LYS A 211 20.06 14.56 7.06
CA LYS A 211 21.10 13.61 7.47
C LYS A 211 22.52 14.18 7.42
N LYS A 212 22.76 15.25 6.68
CA LYS A 212 24.08 15.89 6.56
C LYS A 212 24.30 16.92 7.65
N THR A 213 23.29 17.73 7.93
CA THR A 213 23.43 18.89 8.84
C THR A 213 22.82 18.64 10.22
N GLY A 214 21.92 17.65 10.35
CA GLY A 214 21.13 17.43 11.57
C GLY A 214 20.01 18.44 11.77
N ALA A 215 19.82 19.39 10.85
CA ALA A 215 18.77 20.40 10.95
C ALA A 215 17.38 19.77 10.81
N ASP A 216 16.40 20.29 11.55
CA ASP A 216 15.00 19.90 11.38
C ASP A 216 14.38 20.68 10.20
N LEU A 217 13.97 19.95 9.18
CA LEU A 217 13.35 20.46 7.95
C LEU A 217 11.83 20.68 8.08
N MET A 218 11.23 20.22 9.18
CA MET A 218 9.79 20.30 9.39
C MET A 218 9.22 21.71 9.32
N PRO A 219 9.88 22.77 9.86
CA PRO A 219 9.42 24.16 9.73
C PRO A 219 9.28 24.59 8.26
N SER A 220 10.26 24.25 7.41
CA SER A 220 10.23 24.60 5.98
C SER A 220 9.11 23.88 5.23
N VAL A 221 8.87 22.59 5.50
CA VAL A 221 7.75 21.84 4.92
C VAL A 221 6.42 22.46 5.33
N ARG A 222 6.27 22.78 6.62
CA ARG A 222 5.06 23.40 7.17
C ARG A 222 4.76 24.76 6.51
N GLU A 223 5.76 25.61 6.38
CA GLU A 223 5.62 26.91 5.71
C GLU A 223 5.11 26.75 4.28
N GLN A 224 5.69 25.84 3.52
CA GLN A 224 5.26 25.57 2.14
C GLN A 224 3.87 24.98 2.05
N LEU A 225 3.48 24.08 2.97
CA LEU A 225 2.12 23.56 3.04
C LEU A 225 1.09 24.65 3.37
N MET A 226 1.46 25.60 4.23
CA MET A 226 0.59 26.73 4.59
C MET A 226 0.50 27.79 3.48
N ALA A 227 1.52 27.93 2.66
CA ALA A 227 1.59 28.89 1.55
C ALA A 227 0.81 28.45 0.32
N GLY A 228 0.47 27.17 0.17
CA GLY A 228 -0.22 26.69 -1.01
C GLY A 228 -0.51 25.19 -0.99
N GLU A 229 -1.00 24.71 -2.13
CA GLU A 229 -1.32 23.31 -2.36
C GLU A 229 -0.04 22.52 -2.68
N ILE A 230 0.08 21.27 -2.20
CA ILE A 230 1.18 20.37 -2.53
C ILE A 230 1.21 20.10 -4.04
N PHE A 231 0.04 19.87 -4.63
CA PHE A 231 -0.15 19.74 -6.07
C PHE A 231 -0.85 20.99 -6.60
N LYS A 232 -0.07 21.85 -7.24
CA LYS A 232 -0.60 23.09 -7.81
C LYS A 232 -1.58 22.78 -8.94
N LYS A 233 -2.71 23.50 -8.93
CA LYS A 233 -3.71 23.44 -9.99
C LYS A 233 -3.08 23.75 -11.35
N GLY A 234 -3.34 22.93 -12.37
CA GLY A 234 -2.74 23.08 -13.71
C GLY A 234 -1.30 22.57 -13.82
N SER A 235 -0.74 21.92 -12.79
CA SER A 235 0.56 21.27 -12.90
C SER A 235 0.46 19.92 -13.62
N GLU A 236 1.60 19.40 -14.11
CA GLU A 236 1.65 18.06 -14.71
C GLU A 236 1.17 16.98 -13.74
N ASP A 237 1.38 17.14 -12.43
CA ASP A 237 0.93 16.21 -11.39
C ASP A 237 -0.60 16.09 -11.30
N GLU A 238 -1.35 17.18 -11.58
CA GLU A 238 -2.81 17.18 -11.57
C GLU A 238 -3.39 16.33 -12.71
N HIS A 239 -2.71 16.28 -13.85
CA HIS A 239 -3.15 15.52 -15.03
C HIS A 239 -2.79 14.03 -14.97
N VAL A 240 -1.86 13.64 -14.12
CA VAL A 240 -1.35 12.26 -14.01
C VAL A 240 -1.95 11.51 -12.83
N ARG A 241 -2.59 12.21 -11.86
CA ARG A 241 -3.13 11.62 -10.63
C ARG A 241 -4.64 11.75 -10.56
N GLU A 242 -5.27 10.78 -9.91
CA GLU A 242 -6.70 10.82 -9.62
C GLU A 242 -7.04 12.04 -8.77
N LYS A 243 -8.14 12.70 -9.07
CA LYS A 243 -8.61 13.91 -8.37
C LYS A 243 -8.71 13.71 -6.86
N SER A 244 -9.30 12.60 -6.42
CA SER A 244 -9.45 12.30 -5.00
C SER A 244 -8.11 12.20 -4.26
N TRP A 245 -7.05 11.78 -4.97
CA TRP A 245 -5.70 11.72 -4.44
C TRP A 245 -5.09 13.12 -4.27
N VAL A 246 -5.23 13.98 -5.28
CA VAL A 246 -4.79 15.39 -5.24
C VAL A 246 -5.49 16.12 -4.10
N ASP A 247 -6.82 16.03 -3.99
CA ASP A 247 -7.61 16.64 -2.93
C ASP A 247 -7.18 16.15 -1.54
N THR A 248 -6.83 14.87 -1.42
CA THR A 248 -6.37 14.30 -0.15
C THR A 248 -5.04 14.89 0.31
N TYR A 249 -4.10 15.11 -0.60
CA TYR A 249 -2.83 15.75 -0.26
C TYR A 249 -2.98 17.24 0.00
N ASN A 250 -3.78 17.94 -0.80
CA ASN A 250 -3.97 19.38 -0.63
C ASN A 250 -4.69 19.71 0.71
N PHE A 251 -5.52 18.81 1.20
CA PHE A 251 -6.15 18.95 2.52
C PHE A 251 -5.15 18.97 3.69
N MET A 252 -3.91 18.54 3.48
CA MET A 252 -2.85 18.63 4.50
C MET A 252 -2.61 20.07 4.96
N SER A 253 -2.79 21.07 4.09
CA SER A 253 -2.67 22.48 4.45
C SER A 253 -3.64 22.90 5.56
N THR A 254 -4.88 22.38 5.52
CA THR A 254 -5.88 22.59 6.57
C THR A 254 -5.46 21.91 7.87
N MET A 255 -5.04 20.65 7.78
CA MET A 255 -4.62 19.90 8.98
C MET A 255 -3.39 20.53 9.67
N VAL A 256 -2.44 21.06 8.91
CA VAL A 256 -1.25 21.74 9.47
C VAL A 256 -1.63 23.06 10.16
N LYS A 257 -2.66 23.77 9.70
CA LYS A 257 -3.17 24.98 10.40
C LYS A 257 -3.78 24.62 11.73
N ASP A 258 -4.53 23.54 11.82
CA ASP A 258 -5.20 23.10 13.04
C ASP A 258 -4.23 22.40 14.02
N PHE A 259 -3.18 21.76 13.50
CA PHE A 259 -2.16 21.04 14.27
C PHE A 259 -0.74 21.51 13.91
N PRO A 260 -0.35 22.73 14.22
CA PRO A 260 0.88 23.35 13.73
C PRO A 260 2.18 22.72 14.25
N GLU A 261 2.09 21.87 15.27
CA GLU A 261 3.26 21.18 15.86
C GLU A 261 3.65 19.91 15.08
N TYR A 262 2.80 19.42 14.17
CA TYR A 262 2.96 18.15 13.48
C TYR A 262 2.74 18.28 11.99
N LEU A 263 3.32 17.33 11.22
CA LEU A 263 2.90 17.11 9.84
C LEU A 263 2.04 15.82 9.79
N PRO A 264 0.82 15.92 9.26
CA PRO A 264 -0.14 14.82 9.32
C PRO A 264 0.12 13.74 8.25
N ASN A 265 -0.28 12.50 8.57
CA ASN A 265 -0.62 11.56 7.53
C ASN A 265 -1.88 12.05 6.79
N THR A 266 -1.90 11.95 5.46
CA THR A 266 -3.01 12.45 4.63
C THR A 266 -4.37 11.86 5.01
N TYR A 267 -4.41 10.62 5.51
CA TYR A 267 -5.65 9.92 5.88
C TYR A 267 -6.22 10.33 7.22
N LEU A 268 -5.51 11.14 8.00
CA LEU A 268 -6.07 11.74 9.21
C LEU A 268 -7.36 12.53 8.94
N LYS A 269 -7.54 13.07 7.73
CA LYS A 269 -8.77 13.76 7.35
C LYS A 269 -10.03 12.90 7.54
N TYR A 270 -9.97 11.60 7.30
CA TYR A 270 -11.10 10.68 7.45
C TYR A 270 -11.52 10.46 8.90
N TYR A 271 -10.62 10.70 9.84
CA TYR A 271 -10.85 10.55 11.29
C TYR A 271 -11.16 11.87 11.98
N LEU A 272 -10.43 12.93 11.61
CA LEU A 272 -10.53 14.23 12.29
C LEU A 272 -11.56 15.16 11.65
N TYR A 273 -11.86 14.97 10.36
CA TYR A 273 -12.78 15.82 9.59
C TYR A 273 -13.87 15.00 8.88
N PRO A 274 -14.55 14.06 9.58
CA PRO A 274 -15.49 13.15 8.92
C PRO A 274 -16.67 13.87 8.28
N ARG A 275 -17.16 14.98 8.88
CA ARG A 275 -18.25 15.78 8.32
C ARG A 275 -17.83 16.38 6.98
N HIS A 276 -16.68 17.05 6.93
CA HIS A 276 -16.14 17.62 5.70
C HIS A 276 -15.96 16.55 4.60
N VAL A 277 -15.41 15.38 4.96
CA VAL A 277 -15.24 14.28 4.00
C VAL A 277 -16.58 13.83 3.40
N VAL A 278 -17.63 13.73 4.21
CA VAL A 278 -18.96 13.31 3.74
C VAL A 278 -19.59 14.40 2.86
N GLU A 279 -19.49 15.66 3.25
CA GLU A 279 -20.06 16.81 2.52
C GLU A 279 -19.40 17.00 1.13
N GLU A 280 -18.09 16.75 1.01
CA GLU A 280 -17.33 16.91 -0.24
C GLU A 280 -17.33 15.63 -1.13
N SER A 281 -17.86 14.52 -0.63
CA SER A 281 -17.87 13.26 -1.37
C SER A 281 -19.13 13.12 -2.23
N ASP A 282 -18.96 12.69 -3.49
CA ASP A 282 -20.07 12.29 -4.34
C ASP A 282 -20.39 10.79 -4.14
N PRO A 283 -21.56 10.41 -3.59
CA PRO A 283 -21.92 9.03 -3.40
C PRO A 283 -22.14 8.26 -4.72
N ASN A 284 -22.24 8.96 -5.86
CA ASN A 284 -22.38 8.33 -7.17
C ASN A 284 -21.03 8.07 -7.85
N TYR A 285 -20.00 8.84 -7.48
CA TYR A 285 -18.67 8.75 -8.07
C TYR A 285 -17.59 8.87 -7.00
N THR A 286 -17.06 7.74 -6.58
CA THR A 286 -16.02 7.64 -5.54
C THR A 286 -14.67 7.26 -6.14
N ARG A 287 -13.64 7.20 -5.30
CA ARG A 287 -12.31 6.75 -5.74
C ARG A 287 -12.33 5.34 -6.38
N ALA A 288 -13.24 4.47 -5.99
CA ALA A 288 -13.38 3.17 -6.64
C ALA A 288 -13.66 3.32 -8.15
N ASN A 289 -14.44 4.32 -8.53
CA ASN A 289 -14.73 4.61 -9.94
C ASN A 289 -13.54 5.23 -10.69
N GLU A 290 -12.65 5.95 -9.99
CA GLU A 290 -11.43 6.50 -10.60
C GLU A 290 -10.40 5.42 -10.96
N VAL A 291 -10.45 4.24 -10.30
CA VAL A 291 -9.46 3.16 -10.45
C VAL A 291 -10.02 1.88 -11.08
N MET A 292 -11.32 1.87 -11.46
CA MET A 292 -11.94 0.79 -12.24
C MET A 292 -11.65 0.96 -13.73
#